data_d0a95edc20bc1676bd1830cd2fb9a1dc
#
_entry.id   d0a95edc20bc1676bd1830cd2fb9a1dc
#
_cell.length_a   1.000
_cell.length_b   1.000
_cell.length_c   1.000
_cell.angle_alpha   90.00
_cell.angle_beta   90.00
_cell.angle_gamma   90.00
#
_symmetry.space_group_name_H-M   'P 1'
#
loop_
_entity.id
_entity.type
_entity.pdbx_description
1 polymer ?
#
loop_
_entity_poly.entity_id
_entity_poly.type
_entity_poly.pdbx_seq_one_letter_code
_entity_poly.pdbx_strand_id
1 'polypeptide(L)'
;MTDGPATGELVHDDGGTPDPETLLIENGFVYTADRQDRVYPSGSVLIVDGSIAAVGDAADVHRAVDELRPALGSAPRTIDARHNLVLPGFVNAHWHDMFAARIAFGGALRSCHDHGDQPGFLARGGEMHTISALFDRVSDMIEALTPAEAEAIAYYSVWTQLRSGTTTIGDVGSLNRPEALIAAVRGLGIRGAISTWASDVVCEAGSDHPRRTRDSDRLLSDLEGVFRSCASDPTERVRARPSAVYVTNMSDELGAGLAQIVERFGSTFATHLGAQRNEAAFVEHYFGARPVERLDRLGLVSDRLMAVHCSFVNDDETRRLVDAGVHINHSPAKYGAAGESTMSETRLISKLLRDGADVSLSTDGTILPLGGMVENMRAAWEMHNEMWADQTVVVPSNALAMATRHAARGLGWDDEVGSLEVGKQGDLVMVPIDDWRYLLNPRPLEGLLRLGSSNDVKTVIVGGQVLLRESRACVVDEAELVTEFLAALRSFSARLPGADPARIDAVMAHASGGGS
;
A
#
# COMPACT_ATOMS: atom_id res chain seq x y z
N MET A 1 -4.91 -12.77 50.91
CA MET A 1 -6.01 -12.00 50.33
C MET A 1 -5.40 -11.34 49.11
N THR A 2 -5.56 -11.98 47.97
CA THR A 2 -4.98 -11.58 46.69
C THR A 2 -6.16 -11.27 45.77
N ASP A 3 -6.36 -9.98 45.51
CA ASP A 3 -7.36 -9.53 44.53
C ASP A 3 -6.87 -9.91 43.12
N GLY A 4 -7.66 -10.71 42.42
CA GLY A 4 -7.47 -11.06 41.03
C GLY A 4 -7.95 -9.94 40.10
N PRO A 5 -7.45 -9.84 38.89
CA PRO A 5 -7.86 -8.79 37.96
C PRO A 5 -9.30 -9.00 37.49
N ALA A 6 -10.02 -7.90 37.44
CA ALA A 6 -11.41 -7.84 36.97
C ALA A 6 -11.46 -8.24 35.48
N THR A 7 -12.27 -9.23 35.16
CA THR A 7 -12.67 -9.61 33.82
C THR A 7 -13.57 -8.52 33.25
N GLY A 8 -13.06 -7.74 32.28
CA GLY A 8 -13.88 -6.81 31.52
C GLY A 8 -14.81 -7.60 30.58
N GLU A 9 -16.10 -7.42 30.77
CA GLU A 9 -17.13 -7.92 29.86
C GLU A 9 -16.95 -7.32 28.46
N LEU A 10 -16.91 -8.20 27.46
CA LEU A 10 -17.00 -7.83 26.04
C LEU A 10 -18.41 -7.32 25.79
N VAL A 11 -18.56 -6.02 25.59
CA VAL A 11 -19.80 -5.43 25.12
C VAL A 11 -19.97 -5.81 23.64
N HIS A 12 -20.91 -6.69 23.35
CA HIS A 12 -21.45 -6.88 22.02
C HIS A 12 -22.20 -5.60 21.62
N ASP A 13 -21.66 -4.90 20.62
CA ASP A 13 -22.28 -3.71 20.07
C ASP A 13 -23.36 -4.14 19.06
N ASP A 14 -24.58 -3.74 19.29
CA ASP A 14 -25.74 -3.97 18.41
C ASP A 14 -25.57 -3.09 17.16
N GLY A 15 -25.03 -3.63 16.09
CA GLY A 15 -25.07 -3.28 14.65
C GLY A 15 -25.50 -1.89 14.17
N GLY A 16 -25.30 -0.83 14.94
CA GLY A 16 -25.43 0.57 14.53
C GLY A 16 -24.05 1.14 14.22
N THR A 17 -23.90 1.85 13.10
CA THR A 17 -22.72 2.71 12.88
C THR A 17 -22.57 3.59 14.12
N PRO A 18 -21.44 3.50 14.87
CA PRO A 18 -21.26 4.37 16.02
C PRO A 18 -21.32 5.82 15.55
N ASP A 19 -22.06 6.65 16.29
CA ASP A 19 -22.06 8.10 16.10
C ASP A 19 -20.59 8.58 15.99
N PRO A 20 -20.28 9.54 15.12
CA PRO A 20 -18.93 10.05 14.94
C PRO A 20 -18.42 10.58 16.30
N GLU A 21 -17.59 9.78 16.92
CA GLU A 21 -17.10 10.02 18.28
C GLU A 21 -16.03 11.11 18.21
N THR A 22 -16.22 12.21 18.95
CA THR A 22 -15.16 13.21 19.09
C THR A 22 -14.01 12.59 19.87
N LEU A 23 -12.83 12.57 19.29
CA LEU A 23 -11.63 11.92 19.84
C LEU A 23 -10.52 12.94 20.07
N LEU A 24 -9.94 12.94 21.27
CA LEU A 24 -8.79 13.74 21.64
C LEU A 24 -7.60 12.82 21.93
N ILE A 25 -6.55 12.90 21.13
CA ILE A 25 -5.26 12.25 21.37
C ILE A 25 -4.35 13.27 22.06
N GLU A 26 -3.87 12.97 23.28
CA GLU A 26 -3.15 13.92 24.13
C GLU A 26 -1.73 13.48 24.43
N ASN A 27 -0.85 14.47 24.60
CA ASN A 27 0.49 14.32 25.16
C ASN A 27 1.45 13.44 24.30
N GLY A 28 1.16 13.23 23.02
CA GLY A 28 1.99 12.44 22.13
C GLY A 28 3.21 13.21 21.59
N PHE A 29 4.21 12.48 21.12
CA PHE A 29 5.26 13.06 20.29
C PHE A 29 4.75 13.06 18.84
N VAL A 30 4.21 14.19 18.39
CA VAL A 30 3.46 14.29 17.12
C VAL A 30 4.37 14.79 16.00
N TYR A 31 4.48 13.99 14.92
CA TYR A 31 4.99 14.43 13.62
C TYR A 31 3.81 14.63 12.69
N THR A 32 3.63 15.83 12.17
CA THR A 32 2.48 16.12 11.29
C THR A 32 2.68 15.61 9.86
N ALA A 33 3.90 15.43 9.41
CA ALA A 33 4.28 15.18 8.03
C ALA A 33 3.66 16.18 7.03
N ASP A 34 3.32 17.37 7.47
CA ASP A 34 2.89 18.48 6.61
C ASP A 34 4.08 19.05 5.82
N ARG A 35 3.82 20.04 4.97
CA ARG A 35 4.88 20.66 4.14
C ARG A 35 5.93 21.43 4.96
N GLN A 36 5.64 21.77 6.22
CA GLN A 36 6.54 22.45 7.15
C GLN A 36 7.28 21.46 8.05
N ASP A 37 7.00 20.16 7.96
CA ASP A 37 7.54 19.09 8.82
C ASP A 37 7.43 19.42 10.31
N ARG A 38 6.27 20.00 10.73
CA ARG A 38 6.05 20.41 12.12
C ARG A 38 6.10 19.22 13.08
N VAL A 39 6.74 19.43 14.22
CA VAL A 39 6.89 18.42 15.27
C VAL A 39 6.49 19.03 16.61
N TYR A 40 5.66 18.31 17.36
CA TYR A 40 5.20 18.69 18.69
C TYR A 40 5.61 17.62 19.70
N PRO A 41 6.68 17.83 20.52
CA PRO A 41 7.16 16.81 21.47
C PRO A 41 6.15 16.44 22.57
N SER A 42 5.19 17.31 22.85
CA SER A 42 4.03 17.06 23.72
C SER A 42 2.79 17.63 23.03
N GLY A 43 2.49 17.07 21.87
CA GLY A 43 1.39 17.50 21.03
C GLY A 43 0.10 16.75 21.29
N SER A 44 -0.99 17.31 20.74
CA SER A 44 -2.32 16.71 20.77
C SER A 44 -2.99 16.84 19.41
N VAL A 45 -3.96 15.96 19.15
CA VAL A 45 -4.81 15.95 17.94
C VAL A 45 -6.27 15.81 18.37
N LEU A 46 -7.10 16.76 17.95
CA LEU A 46 -8.55 16.70 18.13
C LEU A 46 -9.19 16.27 16.80
N ILE A 47 -9.99 15.21 16.85
CA ILE A 47 -10.77 14.71 15.72
C ILE A 47 -12.25 14.89 16.04
N VAL A 48 -12.97 15.51 15.13
CA VAL A 48 -14.43 15.74 15.22
C VAL A 48 -15.05 15.28 13.91
N ASP A 49 -16.07 14.45 14.00
CA ASP A 49 -16.77 13.91 12.81
C ASP A 49 -15.81 13.30 11.77
N GLY A 50 -14.80 12.57 12.26
CA GLY A 50 -13.80 11.90 11.43
C GLY A 50 -12.68 12.79 10.89
N SER A 51 -12.78 14.12 11.05
CA SER A 51 -11.80 15.10 10.53
C SER A 51 -10.98 15.75 11.65
N ILE A 52 -9.73 16.10 11.37
CA ILE A 52 -8.86 16.81 12.31
C ILE A 52 -9.37 18.24 12.50
N ALA A 53 -9.86 18.56 13.68
CA ALA A 53 -10.31 19.89 14.06
C ALA A 53 -9.19 20.76 14.63
N ALA A 54 -8.20 20.14 15.30
CA ALA A 54 -7.02 20.83 15.80
C ALA A 54 -5.82 19.87 15.89
N VAL A 55 -4.62 20.37 15.67
CA VAL A 55 -3.34 19.69 15.91
C VAL A 55 -2.29 20.70 16.31
N GLY A 56 -1.52 20.40 17.34
CA GLY A 56 -0.52 21.34 17.86
C GLY A 56 -0.04 21.00 19.26
N ASP A 57 0.52 22.01 19.93
CA ASP A 57 0.85 21.90 21.34
C ASP A 57 -0.42 21.65 22.16
N ALA A 58 -0.31 20.87 23.25
CA ALA A 58 -1.46 20.48 24.07
C ALA A 58 -2.33 21.67 24.50
N ALA A 59 -1.72 22.79 24.89
CA ALA A 59 -2.45 24.00 25.33
C ALA A 59 -3.32 24.61 24.22
N ASP A 60 -2.85 24.60 22.97
CA ASP A 60 -3.58 25.15 21.84
C ASP A 60 -4.76 24.25 21.46
N VAL A 61 -4.54 22.93 21.48
CA VAL A 61 -5.60 21.94 21.19
C VAL A 61 -6.67 21.94 22.28
N HIS A 62 -6.29 22.06 23.57
CA HIS A 62 -7.27 22.20 24.65
C HIS A 62 -8.11 23.47 24.51
N ARG A 63 -7.52 24.58 24.09
CA ARG A 63 -8.27 25.79 23.77
C ARG A 63 -9.30 25.56 22.67
N ALA A 64 -8.90 24.84 21.59
CA ALA A 64 -9.83 24.46 20.53
C ALA A 64 -10.97 23.54 21.04
N VAL A 65 -10.67 22.60 21.95
CA VAL A 65 -11.71 21.77 22.62
C VAL A 65 -12.68 22.65 23.38
N ASP A 66 -12.19 23.65 24.15
CA ASP A 66 -13.08 24.55 24.92
C ASP A 66 -13.93 25.44 24.01
N GLU A 67 -13.39 25.93 22.92
CA GLU A 67 -14.10 26.74 21.92
C GLU A 67 -15.17 25.92 21.18
N LEU A 68 -14.88 24.66 20.86
CA LEU A 68 -15.82 23.75 20.17
C LEU A 68 -16.83 23.08 21.11
N ARG A 69 -16.58 23.08 22.44
CA ARG A 69 -17.42 22.40 23.44
C ARG A 69 -18.91 22.66 23.31
N PRO A 70 -19.40 23.89 23.01
CA PRO A 70 -20.83 24.13 22.83
C PRO A 70 -21.46 23.39 21.65
N ALA A 71 -20.65 23.06 20.62
CA ALA A 71 -21.08 22.35 19.41
C ALA A 71 -20.92 20.81 19.52
N LEU A 72 -20.03 20.32 20.39
CA LEU A 72 -19.70 18.90 20.50
C LEU A 72 -20.77 18.04 21.22
N GLY A 73 -21.72 18.65 21.91
CA GLY A 73 -22.78 17.92 22.66
C GLY A 73 -22.28 17.07 23.82
N SER A 74 -21.07 16.51 23.76
CA SER A 74 -20.42 15.72 24.82
C SER A 74 -18.93 16.04 24.91
N ALA A 75 -18.29 15.62 26.01
CA ALA A 75 -16.83 15.72 26.13
C ALA A 75 -16.16 14.73 25.14
N PRO A 76 -15.02 15.11 24.51
CA PRO A 76 -14.27 14.18 23.68
C PRO A 76 -13.86 12.92 24.47
N ARG A 77 -13.88 11.77 23.82
CA ARG A 77 -13.20 10.59 24.32
C ARG A 77 -11.69 10.81 24.20
N THR A 78 -10.97 10.61 25.29
CA THR A 78 -9.52 10.89 25.34
C THR A 78 -8.70 9.62 25.24
N ILE A 79 -7.64 9.66 24.41
CA ILE A 79 -6.58 8.66 24.36
C ILE A 79 -5.29 9.35 24.82
N ASP A 80 -4.72 8.89 25.92
CA ASP A 80 -3.42 9.37 26.40
C ASP A 80 -2.30 8.76 25.56
N ALA A 81 -1.63 9.59 24.78
CA ALA A 81 -0.53 9.23 23.90
C ALA A 81 0.86 9.49 24.53
N ARG A 82 0.94 9.72 25.86
CA ARG A 82 2.25 9.85 26.53
C ARG A 82 3.11 8.62 26.19
N HIS A 83 4.39 8.89 25.93
CA HIS A 83 5.36 7.87 25.50
C HIS A 83 4.99 7.18 24.17
N ASN A 84 4.18 7.81 23.33
CA ASN A 84 3.92 7.37 21.99
C ASN A 84 4.37 8.40 20.96
N LEU A 85 4.94 7.90 19.88
CA LEU A 85 5.08 8.61 18.63
C LEU A 85 3.73 8.58 17.92
N VAL A 86 3.21 9.73 17.52
CA VAL A 86 1.96 9.90 16.78
C VAL A 86 2.33 10.39 15.38
N LEU A 87 1.99 9.57 14.38
CA LEU A 87 2.28 9.82 12.96
C LEU A 87 0.97 9.80 12.16
N PRO A 88 0.91 10.46 10.98
CA PRO A 88 -0.17 10.17 10.02
C PRO A 88 -0.23 8.69 9.71
N GLY A 89 -1.40 8.18 9.43
CA GLY A 89 -1.58 6.83 8.91
C GLY A 89 -0.74 6.61 7.65
N PHE A 90 -0.09 5.46 7.56
CA PHE A 90 0.75 5.16 6.40
C PHE A 90 -0.11 4.92 5.17
N VAL A 91 0.38 5.38 4.02
CA VAL A 91 -0.22 5.19 2.71
C VAL A 91 0.66 4.28 1.87
N ASN A 92 0.17 3.09 1.54
CA ASN A 92 0.85 2.13 0.66
C ASN A 92 0.31 2.31 -0.76
N ALA A 93 0.94 3.18 -1.56
CA ALA A 93 0.39 3.63 -2.83
C ALA A 93 0.38 2.57 -3.95
N HIS A 94 1.18 1.49 -3.81
CA HIS A 94 1.26 0.38 -4.76
C HIS A 94 1.43 -0.94 -4.01
N TRP A 95 0.45 -1.82 -4.14
CA TRP A 95 0.39 -3.04 -3.39
C TRP A 95 -0.30 -4.15 -4.19
N HIS A 96 0.19 -5.39 -4.02
CA HIS A 96 -0.35 -6.59 -4.64
C HIS A 96 -1.00 -7.48 -3.59
N ASP A 97 -2.31 -7.44 -3.50
CA ASP A 97 -3.11 -8.19 -2.54
C ASP A 97 -2.98 -9.72 -2.68
N MET A 98 -2.83 -10.23 -3.91
CA MET A 98 -2.65 -11.66 -4.18
C MET A 98 -1.41 -12.28 -3.52
N PHE A 99 -0.39 -11.49 -3.16
CA PHE A 99 0.84 -12.03 -2.58
C PHE A 99 0.64 -12.61 -1.17
N ALA A 100 -0.43 -12.28 -0.47
CA ALA A 100 -0.83 -13.00 0.73
C ALA A 100 -1.07 -14.49 0.44
N ALA A 101 -1.63 -14.80 -0.74
CA ALA A 101 -1.93 -16.17 -1.17
C ALA A 101 -0.82 -16.82 -2.02
N ARG A 102 0.35 -16.19 -2.19
CA ARG A 102 1.40 -16.64 -3.13
C ARG A 102 1.84 -18.09 -2.93
N ILE A 103 1.78 -18.62 -1.72
CA ILE A 103 2.14 -20.00 -1.41
C ILE A 103 1.24 -20.99 -2.16
N ALA A 104 -0.01 -20.63 -2.44
CA ALA A 104 -0.95 -21.45 -3.19
C ALA A 104 -0.61 -21.55 -4.68
N PHE A 105 0.09 -20.56 -5.24
CA PHE A 105 0.48 -20.55 -6.65
C PHE A 105 1.70 -21.44 -6.96
N GLY A 106 2.31 -22.07 -5.96
CA GLY A 106 3.40 -23.01 -6.13
C GLY A 106 4.58 -22.42 -6.90
N GLY A 107 5.10 -23.18 -7.88
CA GLY A 107 6.27 -22.77 -8.64
C GLY A 107 6.10 -21.57 -9.57
N ALA A 108 4.87 -21.14 -9.88
CA ALA A 108 4.61 -20.05 -10.81
C ALA A 108 5.07 -18.69 -10.27
N LEU A 109 4.93 -18.47 -8.94
CA LEU A 109 5.34 -17.23 -8.26
C LEU A 109 6.53 -17.45 -7.30
N ARG A 110 7.45 -18.34 -7.67
CA ARG A 110 8.64 -18.58 -6.84
C ARG A 110 9.48 -17.33 -6.68
N SER A 111 9.79 -16.98 -5.44
CA SER A 111 10.91 -16.10 -5.13
C SER A 111 12.20 -16.91 -4.94
N CYS A 112 13.35 -16.26 -5.05
CA CYS A 112 14.65 -16.87 -4.78
C CYS A 112 14.82 -17.45 -3.37
N HIS A 113 13.94 -17.09 -2.44
CA HIS A 113 13.98 -17.53 -1.04
C HIS A 113 13.09 -18.75 -0.75
N ASP A 114 12.21 -19.13 -1.68
CA ASP A 114 11.23 -20.18 -1.42
C ASP A 114 11.80 -21.60 -1.62
N HIS A 115 12.88 -21.76 -2.40
CA HIS A 115 13.46 -23.05 -2.79
C HIS A 115 15.00 -23.06 -2.87
N GLY A 116 15.66 -22.49 -1.87
CA GLY A 116 17.13 -22.51 -1.83
C GLY A 116 17.76 -21.77 -3.01
N ASP A 117 18.57 -22.46 -3.80
CA ASP A 117 19.40 -21.86 -4.86
C ASP A 117 18.64 -21.50 -6.16
N GLN A 118 17.32 -21.71 -6.23
CA GLN A 118 16.57 -21.40 -7.44
C GLN A 118 16.22 -19.90 -7.50
N PRO A 119 16.69 -19.18 -8.53
CA PRO A 119 16.36 -17.75 -8.67
C PRO A 119 14.87 -17.56 -8.92
N GLY A 120 14.27 -16.51 -8.34
CA GLY A 120 12.93 -16.05 -8.66
C GLY A 120 12.84 -15.50 -10.09
N PHE A 121 11.63 -15.37 -10.62
CA PHE A 121 11.39 -14.93 -12.00
C PHE A 121 11.89 -13.49 -12.29
N LEU A 122 12.03 -12.65 -11.28
CA LEU A 122 12.57 -11.29 -11.40
C LEU A 122 14.08 -11.21 -11.11
N ALA A 123 14.70 -12.29 -10.61
CA ALA A 123 16.12 -12.28 -10.27
C ALA A 123 17.00 -12.05 -11.51
N ARG A 124 18.15 -11.41 -11.30
CA ARG A 124 19.16 -11.10 -12.35
C ARG A 124 18.63 -10.20 -13.48
N GLY A 125 17.66 -9.33 -13.17
CA GLY A 125 17.12 -8.37 -14.11
C GLY A 125 15.94 -8.88 -14.93
N GLY A 126 15.42 -10.06 -14.62
CA GLY A 126 14.25 -10.64 -15.25
C GLY A 126 14.41 -10.93 -16.75
N GLU A 127 13.66 -11.89 -17.25
CA GLU A 127 13.54 -12.16 -18.68
C GLU A 127 12.14 -11.72 -19.12
N MET A 128 12.05 -10.75 -20.04
CA MET A 128 10.83 -10.03 -20.35
C MET A 128 9.71 -10.92 -20.93
N HIS A 129 10.03 -11.95 -21.73
CA HIS A 129 9.02 -12.89 -22.21
C HIS A 129 8.43 -13.72 -21.07
N THR A 130 9.29 -14.14 -20.13
CA THR A 130 8.84 -14.87 -18.92
C THR A 130 7.93 -13.98 -18.07
N ILE A 131 8.28 -12.71 -17.88
CA ILE A 131 7.47 -11.75 -17.12
C ILE A 131 6.12 -11.52 -17.81
N SER A 132 6.11 -11.24 -19.11
CA SER A 132 4.88 -11.03 -19.88
C SER A 132 3.97 -12.26 -19.84
N ALA A 133 4.53 -13.46 -20.04
CA ALA A 133 3.77 -14.72 -19.98
C ALA A 133 3.26 -15.03 -18.56
N LEU A 134 4.02 -14.69 -17.52
CA LEU A 134 3.59 -14.89 -16.14
C LEU A 134 2.41 -14.01 -15.79
N PHE A 135 2.49 -12.71 -16.08
CA PHE A 135 1.41 -11.77 -15.78
C PHE A 135 0.13 -12.08 -16.56
N ASP A 136 0.25 -12.60 -17.77
CA ASP A 136 -0.90 -13.10 -18.51
C ASP A 136 -1.54 -14.32 -17.82
N ARG A 137 -0.74 -15.32 -17.41
CA ARG A 137 -1.22 -16.53 -16.72
C ARG A 137 -1.78 -16.28 -15.32
N VAL A 138 -1.33 -15.25 -14.61
CA VAL A 138 -1.86 -14.92 -13.28
C VAL A 138 -3.36 -14.72 -13.33
N SER A 139 -3.89 -14.05 -14.37
CA SER A 139 -5.32 -13.88 -14.56
C SER A 139 -6.07 -15.21 -14.59
N ASP A 140 -5.57 -16.19 -15.37
CA ASP A 140 -6.22 -17.50 -15.50
C ASP A 140 -6.20 -18.29 -14.18
N MET A 141 -5.10 -18.16 -13.43
CA MET A 141 -4.99 -18.79 -12.09
C MET A 141 -6.00 -18.20 -11.09
N ILE A 142 -6.14 -16.87 -11.11
CA ILE A 142 -7.05 -16.16 -10.22
C ILE A 142 -8.52 -16.44 -10.56
N GLU A 143 -8.85 -16.68 -11.80
CA GLU A 143 -10.22 -17.09 -12.22
C GLU A 143 -10.70 -18.37 -11.52
N ALA A 144 -9.79 -19.23 -11.08
CA ALA A 144 -10.11 -20.43 -10.32
C ALA A 144 -10.55 -20.18 -8.87
N LEU A 145 -10.40 -18.94 -8.33
CA LEU A 145 -10.88 -18.59 -6.99
C LEU A 145 -12.41 -18.57 -6.93
N THR A 146 -12.96 -19.22 -5.93
CA THR A 146 -14.36 -19.01 -5.56
C THR A 146 -14.55 -17.65 -4.90
N PRO A 147 -15.77 -17.07 -4.89
CA PRO A 147 -16.02 -15.81 -4.20
C PRO A 147 -15.61 -15.82 -2.72
N ALA A 148 -15.92 -16.90 -1.99
CA ALA A 148 -15.57 -17.02 -0.57
C ALA A 148 -14.04 -17.10 -0.34
N GLU A 149 -13.31 -17.79 -1.21
CA GLU A 149 -11.84 -17.83 -1.13
C GLU A 149 -11.22 -16.46 -1.42
N ALA A 150 -11.74 -15.76 -2.43
CA ALA A 150 -11.29 -14.41 -2.76
C ALA A 150 -11.56 -13.45 -1.59
N GLU A 151 -12.70 -13.55 -0.94
CA GLU A 151 -13.05 -12.73 0.22
C GLU A 151 -12.12 -13.01 1.41
N ALA A 152 -11.89 -14.27 1.77
CA ALA A 152 -10.97 -14.64 2.84
C ALA A 152 -9.52 -14.16 2.57
N ILE A 153 -9.05 -14.26 1.32
CA ILE A 153 -7.72 -13.76 0.92
C ILE A 153 -7.68 -12.23 1.01
N ALA A 154 -8.70 -11.54 0.53
CA ALA A 154 -8.79 -10.08 0.57
C ALA A 154 -8.79 -9.56 2.02
N TYR A 155 -9.62 -10.14 2.90
CA TYR A 155 -9.67 -9.75 4.31
C TYR A 155 -8.31 -9.95 5.00
N TYR A 156 -7.68 -11.10 4.82
CA TYR A 156 -6.34 -11.35 5.39
C TYR A 156 -5.31 -10.36 4.85
N SER A 157 -5.31 -10.10 3.55
CA SER A 157 -4.38 -9.17 2.91
C SER A 157 -4.54 -7.75 3.46
N VAL A 158 -5.77 -7.24 3.54
CA VAL A 158 -6.08 -5.89 4.07
C VAL A 158 -5.77 -5.83 5.57
N TRP A 159 -6.09 -6.88 6.34
CA TRP A 159 -5.76 -6.96 7.75
C TRP A 159 -4.24 -6.87 8.01
N THR A 160 -3.41 -7.48 7.17
CA THR A 160 -1.95 -7.35 7.30
C THR A 160 -1.47 -5.91 7.09
N GLN A 161 -2.13 -5.15 6.21
CA GLN A 161 -1.86 -3.73 6.00
C GLN A 161 -2.27 -2.91 7.22
N LEU A 162 -3.48 -3.12 7.73
CA LEU A 162 -3.96 -2.47 8.96
C LEU A 162 -3.02 -2.72 10.13
N ARG A 163 -2.60 -3.98 10.36
CA ARG A 163 -1.67 -4.38 11.43
C ARG A 163 -0.31 -3.69 11.34
N SER A 164 0.13 -3.33 10.14
CA SER A 164 1.40 -2.65 9.90
C SER A 164 1.31 -1.11 9.93
N GLY A 165 0.13 -0.56 10.25
CA GLY A 165 -0.10 0.89 10.32
C GLY A 165 -0.53 1.54 9.02
N THR A 166 -0.81 0.76 7.98
CA THR A 166 -1.33 1.28 6.72
C THR A 166 -2.83 1.59 6.87
N THR A 167 -3.20 2.84 6.62
CA THR A 167 -4.59 3.33 6.66
C THR A 167 -5.20 3.50 5.28
N THR A 168 -4.34 3.57 4.24
CA THR A 168 -4.76 3.74 2.85
C THR A 168 -3.92 2.86 1.94
N ILE A 169 -4.56 2.08 1.07
CA ILE A 169 -3.91 1.20 0.10
C ILE A 169 -4.19 1.63 -1.34
N GLY A 170 -3.20 1.46 -2.20
CA GLY A 170 -3.32 1.54 -3.65
C GLY A 170 -3.20 0.16 -4.28
N ASP A 171 -4.32 -0.51 -4.50
CA ASP A 171 -4.38 -1.80 -5.16
C ASP A 171 -4.08 -1.67 -6.66
N VAL A 172 -3.50 -2.71 -7.23
CA VAL A 172 -3.23 -2.83 -8.68
C VAL A 172 -4.11 -3.90 -9.35
N GLY A 173 -5.07 -4.44 -8.61
CA GLY A 173 -6.01 -5.43 -9.10
C GLY A 173 -5.44 -6.84 -9.17
N SER A 174 -4.38 -7.17 -8.42
CA SER A 174 -3.68 -8.44 -8.59
C SER A 174 -4.51 -9.67 -8.19
N LEU A 175 -5.42 -9.54 -7.25
CA LEU A 175 -6.41 -10.58 -6.94
C LEU A 175 -7.55 -10.64 -7.97
N ASN A 176 -7.74 -9.56 -8.74
CA ASN A 176 -8.79 -9.40 -9.75
C ASN A 176 -10.20 -9.80 -9.25
N ARG A 177 -10.49 -9.47 -8.01
CA ARG A 177 -11.78 -9.65 -7.32
C ARG A 177 -12.13 -8.37 -6.56
N PRO A 178 -12.45 -7.28 -7.30
CA PRO A 178 -12.64 -5.96 -6.71
C PRO A 178 -13.76 -5.95 -5.66
N GLU A 179 -14.81 -6.76 -5.82
CA GLU A 179 -15.91 -6.85 -4.86
C GLU A 179 -15.44 -7.40 -3.51
N ALA A 180 -14.59 -8.43 -3.53
CA ALA A 180 -14.01 -9.00 -2.31
C ALA A 180 -13.08 -8.01 -1.62
N LEU A 181 -12.28 -7.28 -2.39
CA LEU A 181 -11.38 -6.26 -1.84
C LEU A 181 -12.15 -5.06 -1.29
N ILE A 182 -13.19 -4.59 -1.97
CA ILE A 182 -14.11 -3.55 -1.47
C ILE A 182 -14.75 -3.98 -0.14
N ALA A 183 -15.22 -5.23 -0.06
CA ALA A 183 -15.80 -5.79 1.17
C ALA A 183 -14.78 -5.79 2.32
N ALA A 184 -13.56 -6.25 2.07
CA ALA A 184 -12.49 -6.29 3.06
C ALA A 184 -12.06 -4.88 3.53
N VAL A 185 -11.90 -3.93 2.60
CA VAL A 185 -11.56 -2.53 2.93
C VAL A 185 -12.64 -1.90 3.80
N ARG A 186 -13.92 -2.10 3.46
CA ARG A 186 -15.07 -1.63 4.25
C ARG A 186 -15.14 -2.30 5.62
N GLY A 187 -15.04 -3.64 5.66
CA GLY A 187 -15.14 -4.41 6.90
C GLY A 187 -14.03 -4.12 7.89
N LEU A 188 -12.82 -3.82 7.39
CA LEU A 188 -11.67 -3.44 8.21
C LEU A 188 -11.56 -1.93 8.45
N GLY A 189 -12.34 -1.12 7.72
CA GLY A 189 -12.46 0.31 7.94
C GLY A 189 -11.29 1.18 7.43
N ILE A 190 -10.36 0.63 6.65
CA ILE A 190 -9.28 1.43 6.02
C ILE A 190 -9.76 2.08 4.72
N ARG A 191 -8.88 2.78 4.00
CA ARG A 191 -9.16 3.36 2.68
C ARG A 191 -8.53 2.54 1.58
N GLY A 192 -9.15 2.47 0.41
CA GLY A 192 -8.63 1.72 -0.73
C GLY A 192 -8.90 2.35 -2.09
N ALA A 193 -7.84 2.50 -2.89
CA ALA A 193 -7.94 2.74 -4.33
C ALA A 193 -7.92 1.38 -5.03
N ILE A 194 -9.07 0.96 -5.56
CA ILE A 194 -9.36 -0.40 -6.02
C ILE A 194 -9.27 -0.49 -7.54
N SER A 195 -8.67 -1.55 -8.05
CA SER A 195 -8.48 -1.79 -9.47
C SER A 195 -8.91 -3.20 -9.92
N THR A 196 -8.80 -3.44 -11.21
CA THR A 196 -8.81 -4.77 -11.84
C THR A 196 -7.44 -5.06 -12.44
N TRP A 197 -7.14 -6.34 -12.69
CA TRP A 197 -5.91 -6.76 -13.36
C TRP A 197 -6.07 -6.62 -14.88
N ALA A 198 -5.79 -5.42 -15.42
CA ALA A 198 -5.92 -5.13 -16.83
C ALA A 198 -4.70 -5.62 -17.62
N SER A 199 -4.86 -6.77 -18.32
CA SER A 199 -3.88 -7.39 -19.20
C SER A 199 -4.64 -8.06 -20.35
N ASP A 200 -4.35 -7.70 -21.60
CA ASP A 200 -5.05 -8.22 -22.78
C ASP A 200 -4.14 -8.78 -23.87
N VAL A 201 -2.83 -8.66 -23.71
CA VAL A 201 -1.84 -9.20 -24.64
C VAL A 201 -0.67 -9.86 -23.91
N VAL A 202 0.00 -10.79 -24.60
CA VAL A 202 1.25 -11.41 -24.20
C VAL A 202 2.30 -11.26 -25.30
N CYS A 203 3.53 -10.97 -24.93
CA CYS A 203 4.68 -10.90 -25.83
C CYS A 203 5.45 -12.22 -25.77
N GLU A 204 5.31 -13.05 -26.81
CA GLU A 204 5.88 -14.40 -26.86
C GLU A 204 7.23 -14.43 -27.59
N ALA A 205 8.18 -15.21 -27.09
CA ALA A 205 9.47 -15.41 -27.75
C ALA A 205 9.28 -15.97 -29.18
N GLY A 206 9.98 -15.37 -30.14
CA GLY A 206 9.90 -15.77 -31.56
C GLY A 206 8.72 -15.16 -32.31
N SER A 207 7.99 -14.22 -31.71
CA SER A 207 6.97 -13.39 -32.38
C SER A 207 7.48 -11.93 -32.46
N ASP A 208 7.12 -11.23 -33.54
CA ASP A 208 7.39 -9.79 -33.70
C ASP A 208 6.19 -8.93 -33.27
N HIS A 209 5.09 -9.55 -32.88
CA HIS A 209 3.86 -8.87 -32.46
C HIS A 209 3.29 -9.49 -31.20
N PRO A 210 2.66 -8.68 -30.31
CA PRO A 210 1.98 -9.20 -29.14
C PRO A 210 0.75 -10.01 -29.58
N ARG A 211 0.49 -11.13 -28.90
CA ARG A 211 -0.71 -11.94 -29.11
C ARG A 211 -1.79 -11.53 -28.14
N ARG A 212 -2.98 -11.25 -28.66
CA ARG A 212 -4.17 -10.94 -27.83
C ARG A 212 -4.61 -12.18 -27.05
N THR A 213 -4.86 -12.00 -25.76
CA THR A 213 -5.30 -13.04 -24.83
C THR A 213 -6.68 -12.77 -24.25
N ARG A 214 -7.08 -11.49 -24.16
CA ARG A 214 -8.39 -11.08 -23.61
C ARG A 214 -9.01 -9.96 -24.43
N ASP A 215 -10.30 -9.78 -24.23
CA ASP A 215 -11.11 -8.74 -24.87
C ASP A 215 -10.95 -7.42 -24.07
N SER A 216 -10.45 -6.37 -24.75
CA SER A 216 -10.20 -5.06 -24.14
C SER A 216 -11.50 -4.39 -23.69
N ASP A 217 -12.58 -4.49 -24.49
CA ASP A 217 -13.87 -3.84 -24.16
C ASP A 217 -14.47 -4.45 -22.89
N ARG A 218 -14.32 -5.76 -22.72
CA ARG A 218 -14.74 -6.46 -21.50
C ARG A 218 -13.95 -5.98 -20.28
N LEU A 219 -12.62 -5.91 -20.38
CA LEU A 219 -11.77 -5.42 -19.27
C LEU A 219 -12.12 -3.98 -18.87
N LEU A 220 -12.37 -3.11 -19.86
CA LEU A 220 -12.80 -1.74 -19.61
C LEU A 220 -14.19 -1.67 -18.96
N SER A 221 -15.13 -2.51 -19.42
CA SER A 221 -16.47 -2.62 -18.83
C SER A 221 -16.44 -3.12 -17.38
N ASP A 222 -15.60 -4.11 -17.08
CA ASP A 222 -15.40 -4.64 -15.73
C ASP A 222 -14.84 -3.55 -14.82
N LEU A 223 -13.86 -2.76 -15.29
CA LEU A 223 -13.30 -1.62 -14.57
C LEU A 223 -14.36 -0.52 -14.32
N GLU A 224 -15.20 -0.19 -15.30
CA GLU A 224 -16.34 0.72 -15.07
C GLU A 224 -17.31 0.18 -14.01
N GLY A 225 -17.43 -1.14 -13.89
CA GLY A 225 -18.16 -1.81 -12.80
C GLY A 225 -17.58 -1.44 -11.43
N VAL A 226 -16.25 -1.42 -11.30
CA VAL A 226 -15.57 -1.02 -10.06
C VAL A 226 -15.90 0.43 -9.70
N PHE A 227 -15.89 1.35 -10.67
CA PHE A 227 -16.29 2.75 -10.43
C PHE A 227 -17.72 2.83 -9.87
N ARG A 228 -18.66 2.06 -10.44
CA ARG A 228 -20.04 2.02 -9.93
C ARG A 228 -20.13 1.47 -8.51
N SER A 229 -19.39 0.41 -8.21
CA SER A 229 -19.36 -0.21 -6.87
C SER A 229 -18.75 0.74 -5.83
N CYS A 230 -17.65 1.41 -6.17
CA CYS A 230 -17.03 2.39 -5.29
C CYS A 230 -17.92 3.63 -5.06
N ALA A 231 -18.57 4.14 -6.11
CA ALA A 231 -19.48 5.29 -6.00
C ALA A 231 -20.70 5.02 -5.09
N SER A 232 -21.03 3.76 -4.85
CA SER A 232 -22.09 3.37 -3.92
C SER A 232 -21.63 3.24 -2.45
N ASP A 233 -20.35 3.51 -2.16
CA ASP A 233 -19.83 3.44 -0.80
C ASP A 233 -20.25 4.66 0.03
N PRO A 234 -21.07 4.47 1.08
CA PRO A 234 -21.52 5.58 1.91
C PRO A 234 -20.42 6.18 2.80
N THR A 235 -19.29 5.48 2.96
CA THR A 235 -18.16 5.93 3.77
C THR A 235 -17.14 6.75 2.99
N GLU A 236 -17.25 6.76 1.66
CA GLU A 236 -16.29 7.40 0.73
C GLU A 236 -14.83 6.92 0.90
N ARG A 237 -14.66 5.75 1.55
CA ARG A 237 -13.34 5.17 1.82
C ARG A 237 -12.79 4.31 0.69
N VAL A 238 -13.61 3.98 -0.32
CA VAL A 238 -13.18 3.23 -1.49
C VAL A 238 -13.35 4.06 -2.76
N ARG A 239 -12.31 4.09 -3.60
CA ARG A 239 -12.31 4.73 -4.91
C ARG A 239 -11.77 3.78 -5.96
N ALA A 240 -12.33 3.82 -7.15
CA ALA A 240 -11.77 3.08 -8.27
C ALA A 240 -10.53 3.81 -8.81
N ARG A 241 -9.49 3.04 -9.13
CA ARG A 241 -8.28 3.53 -9.79
C ARG A 241 -7.87 2.60 -10.91
N PRO A 242 -7.97 3.00 -12.19
CA PRO A 242 -7.46 2.20 -13.29
C PRO A 242 -5.99 1.81 -13.11
N SER A 243 -5.64 0.57 -13.44
CA SER A 243 -4.26 0.14 -13.57
C SER A 243 -4.07 -0.76 -14.78
N ALA A 244 -2.91 -0.67 -15.45
CA ALA A 244 -2.43 -1.70 -16.33
C ALA A 244 -1.37 -2.52 -15.60
N VAL A 245 -1.41 -3.85 -15.77
CA VAL A 245 -0.44 -4.75 -15.11
C VAL A 245 0.99 -4.33 -15.44
N TYR A 246 1.25 -4.19 -16.74
CA TYR A 246 2.56 -3.83 -17.25
C TYR A 246 2.41 -3.25 -18.67
N VAL A 247 3.30 -2.36 -19.04
CA VAL A 247 3.29 -1.78 -20.40
C VAL A 247 3.43 -2.84 -21.51
N THR A 248 3.99 -4.01 -21.20
CA THR A 248 4.14 -5.15 -22.13
C THR A 248 2.90 -6.02 -22.25
N ASN A 249 1.93 -5.87 -21.34
CA ASN A 249 0.70 -6.68 -21.30
C ASN A 249 -0.56 -5.86 -21.62
N MET A 250 -0.37 -4.66 -22.15
CA MET A 250 -1.44 -3.73 -22.53
C MET A 250 -1.37 -3.46 -24.03
N SER A 251 -2.45 -3.76 -24.76
CA SER A 251 -2.60 -3.35 -26.17
C SER A 251 -2.84 -1.84 -26.28
N ASP A 252 -2.70 -1.29 -27.49
CA ASP A 252 -3.01 0.13 -27.71
C ASP A 252 -4.50 0.42 -27.55
N GLU A 253 -5.38 -0.53 -27.89
CA GLU A 253 -6.82 -0.40 -27.65
C GLU A 253 -7.14 -0.34 -26.17
N LEU A 254 -6.58 -1.23 -25.36
CA LEU A 254 -6.76 -1.21 -23.90
C LEU A 254 -6.20 0.09 -23.31
N GLY A 255 -5.00 0.51 -23.72
CA GLY A 255 -4.37 1.73 -23.23
C GLY A 255 -5.18 2.99 -23.55
N ALA A 256 -5.69 3.12 -24.78
CA ALA A 256 -6.54 4.22 -25.18
C ALA A 256 -7.88 4.24 -24.40
N GLY A 257 -8.47 3.06 -24.16
CA GLY A 257 -9.68 2.93 -23.35
C GLY A 257 -9.45 3.31 -21.89
N LEU A 258 -8.31 2.91 -21.30
CA LEU A 258 -7.91 3.31 -19.95
C LEU A 258 -7.74 4.83 -19.84
N ALA A 259 -7.11 5.48 -20.84
CA ALA A 259 -6.96 6.95 -20.86
C ALA A 259 -8.33 7.66 -20.87
N GLN A 260 -9.30 7.16 -21.65
CA GLN A 260 -10.66 7.70 -21.67
C GLN A 260 -11.37 7.55 -20.31
N ILE A 261 -11.19 6.40 -19.63
CA ILE A 261 -11.75 6.17 -18.30
C ILE A 261 -11.12 7.12 -17.28
N VAL A 262 -9.79 7.27 -17.30
CA VAL A 262 -9.06 8.20 -16.42
C VAL A 262 -9.55 9.63 -16.58
N GLU A 263 -9.72 10.10 -17.81
CA GLU A 263 -10.24 11.44 -18.11
C GLU A 263 -11.70 11.59 -17.65
N ARG A 264 -12.56 10.63 -18.03
CA ARG A 264 -14.00 10.66 -17.74
C ARG A 264 -14.32 10.68 -16.25
N PHE A 265 -13.61 9.89 -15.46
CA PHE A 265 -13.83 9.79 -14.01
C PHE A 265 -12.93 10.70 -13.18
N GLY A 266 -11.97 11.38 -13.80
CA GLY A 266 -11.02 12.23 -13.09
C GLY A 266 -10.13 11.48 -12.11
N SER A 267 -9.88 10.17 -12.33
CA SER A 267 -9.10 9.31 -11.44
C SER A 267 -7.61 9.36 -11.75
N THR A 268 -6.78 8.88 -10.84
CA THR A 268 -5.39 8.54 -11.13
C THR A 268 -5.31 7.17 -11.84
N PHE A 269 -4.17 6.90 -12.48
CA PHE A 269 -3.85 5.65 -13.18
C PHE A 269 -2.50 5.13 -12.73
N ALA A 270 -2.31 3.81 -12.64
CA ALA A 270 -1.05 3.22 -12.27
C ALA A 270 -0.58 2.15 -13.27
N THR A 271 0.74 2.07 -13.49
CA THR A 271 1.36 0.97 -14.23
C THR A 271 2.82 0.77 -13.81
N HIS A 272 3.32 -0.46 -13.91
CA HIS A 272 4.74 -0.73 -13.80
C HIS A 272 5.46 -0.17 -15.02
N LEU A 273 6.55 0.54 -14.80
CA LEU A 273 7.30 1.26 -15.83
C LEU A 273 8.80 1.26 -15.53
N GLY A 274 9.62 0.83 -16.48
CA GLY A 274 11.07 0.85 -16.34
C GLY A 274 11.59 0.02 -15.16
N ALA A 275 10.93 -1.07 -14.84
CA ALA A 275 11.32 -1.96 -13.75
C ALA A 275 12.50 -2.86 -14.11
N GLN A 276 12.63 -3.22 -15.39
CA GLN A 276 13.63 -4.17 -15.85
C GLN A 276 14.59 -3.52 -16.88
N ARG A 277 15.86 -3.92 -16.83
CA ARG A 277 16.92 -3.37 -17.67
C ARG A 277 16.60 -3.43 -19.16
N ASN A 278 15.99 -4.52 -19.62
CA ASN A 278 15.70 -4.75 -21.04
C ASN A 278 14.29 -4.32 -21.46
N GLU A 279 13.50 -3.76 -20.55
CA GLU A 279 12.11 -3.40 -20.81
C GLU A 279 11.95 -2.44 -21.98
N ALA A 280 12.78 -1.40 -22.04
CA ALA A 280 12.65 -0.38 -23.09
C ALA A 280 12.85 -0.96 -24.50
N ALA A 281 13.90 -1.75 -24.70
CA ALA A 281 14.15 -2.42 -25.99
C ALA A 281 13.06 -3.46 -26.30
N PHE A 282 12.54 -4.14 -25.30
CA PHE A 282 11.47 -5.11 -25.44
C PHE A 282 10.15 -4.46 -25.88
N VAL A 283 9.76 -3.38 -25.24
CA VAL A 283 8.55 -2.61 -25.61
C VAL A 283 8.70 -2.00 -27.01
N GLU A 284 9.87 -1.45 -27.33
CA GLU A 284 10.15 -0.88 -28.66
C GLU A 284 10.04 -1.95 -29.76
N HIS A 285 10.53 -3.18 -29.51
CA HIS A 285 10.42 -4.29 -30.46
C HIS A 285 8.97 -4.66 -30.75
N TYR A 286 8.10 -4.82 -29.72
CA TYR A 286 6.74 -5.28 -29.91
C TYR A 286 5.74 -4.18 -30.29
N PHE A 287 5.97 -2.94 -29.89
CA PHE A 287 5.01 -1.83 -30.01
C PHE A 287 5.54 -0.64 -30.82
N GLY A 288 6.77 -0.68 -31.30
CA GLY A 288 7.36 0.36 -32.17
C GLY A 288 7.63 1.69 -31.49
N ALA A 289 7.65 1.73 -30.14
CA ALA A 289 7.97 2.91 -29.35
C ALA A 289 8.54 2.51 -27.97
N ARG A 290 9.37 3.36 -27.38
CA ARG A 290 9.82 3.19 -26.01
C ARG A 290 8.65 3.35 -25.01
N PRO A 291 8.75 2.80 -23.78
CA PRO A 291 7.63 2.75 -22.84
C PRO A 291 6.94 4.10 -22.59
N VAL A 292 7.69 5.14 -22.25
CA VAL A 292 7.12 6.47 -21.95
C VAL A 292 6.53 7.13 -23.19
N GLU A 293 7.22 7.02 -24.35
CA GLU A 293 6.70 7.53 -25.60
C GLU A 293 5.39 6.85 -25.99
N ARG A 294 5.29 5.53 -25.78
CA ARG A 294 4.06 4.78 -26.04
C ARG A 294 2.92 5.22 -25.12
N LEU A 295 3.17 5.33 -23.82
CA LEU A 295 2.16 5.84 -22.87
C LEU A 295 1.69 7.26 -23.21
N ASP A 296 2.62 8.13 -23.69
CA ASP A 296 2.31 9.49 -24.13
C ASP A 296 1.39 9.49 -25.37
N ARG A 297 1.71 8.66 -26.37
CA ARG A 297 0.84 8.47 -27.56
C ARG A 297 -0.56 7.98 -27.22
N LEU A 298 -0.70 7.20 -26.16
CA LEU A 298 -1.97 6.67 -25.66
C LEU A 298 -2.73 7.67 -24.77
N GLY A 299 -2.13 8.84 -24.47
CA GLY A 299 -2.74 9.86 -23.61
C GLY A 299 -2.68 9.55 -22.11
N LEU A 300 -1.78 8.65 -21.70
CA LEU A 300 -1.63 8.22 -20.30
C LEU A 300 -0.52 8.96 -19.53
N VAL A 301 0.33 9.75 -20.20
CA VAL A 301 1.38 10.55 -19.53
C VAL A 301 0.79 11.90 -19.11
N SER A 302 0.50 12.04 -17.83
CA SER A 302 -0.05 13.26 -17.21
C SER A 302 0.23 13.25 -15.70
N ASP A 303 -0.18 14.28 -14.99
CA ASP A 303 -0.16 14.39 -13.53
C ASP A 303 -1.06 13.37 -12.82
N ARG A 304 -1.89 12.64 -13.56
CA ARG A 304 -2.72 11.53 -13.08
C ARG A 304 -2.02 10.17 -13.15
N LEU A 305 -0.89 10.07 -13.86
CA LEU A 305 -0.10 8.83 -13.91
C LEU A 305 0.72 8.66 -12.64
N MET A 306 0.60 7.51 -12.01
CA MET A 306 1.56 6.99 -11.05
C MET A 306 2.41 5.91 -11.74
N ALA A 307 3.65 6.24 -12.06
CA ALA A 307 4.62 5.33 -12.65
C ALA A 307 5.38 4.58 -11.55
N VAL A 308 5.28 3.26 -11.57
CA VAL A 308 5.88 2.41 -10.52
C VAL A 308 7.25 1.93 -10.98
N HIS A 309 8.24 2.04 -10.11
CA HIS A 309 9.66 1.70 -10.26
C HIS A 309 10.51 2.77 -10.97
N CYS A 310 10.35 2.99 -12.26
CA CYS A 310 11.12 3.92 -13.09
C CYS A 310 12.66 3.79 -12.96
N SER A 311 13.17 2.58 -12.65
CA SER A 311 14.61 2.37 -12.41
C SER A 311 15.44 2.45 -13.69
N PHE A 312 14.86 2.12 -14.84
CA PHE A 312 15.55 1.99 -16.14
C PHE A 312 14.95 2.87 -17.25
N VAL A 313 14.34 3.99 -16.92
CA VAL A 313 13.97 5.03 -17.90
C VAL A 313 15.20 5.90 -18.21
N ASN A 314 15.31 6.39 -19.45
CA ASN A 314 16.42 7.25 -19.87
C ASN A 314 16.17 8.73 -19.52
N ASP A 315 17.16 9.60 -19.82
CA ASP A 315 17.08 11.02 -19.48
C ASP A 315 15.95 11.75 -20.25
N ASP A 316 15.64 11.34 -21.49
CA ASP A 316 14.53 11.93 -22.26
C ASP A 316 13.18 11.50 -21.70
N GLU A 317 13.02 10.22 -21.39
CA GLU A 317 11.84 9.67 -20.73
C GLU A 317 11.64 10.32 -19.35
N THR A 318 12.73 10.48 -18.58
CA THR A 318 12.69 11.14 -17.26
C THR A 318 12.18 12.57 -17.38
N ARG A 319 12.71 13.36 -18.34
CA ARG A 319 12.24 14.73 -18.55
C ARG A 319 10.75 14.77 -18.91
N ARG A 320 10.28 13.90 -19.80
CA ARG A 320 8.85 13.81 -20.15
C ARG A 320 7.97 13.50 -18.94
N LEU A 321 8.39 12.55 -18.09
CA LEU A 321 7.64 12.21 -16.87
C LEU A 321 7.60 13.39 -15.89
N VAL A 322 8.73 14.06 -15.67
CA VAL A 322 8.81 15.22 -14.76
C VAL A 322 8.01 16.41 -15.29
N ASP A 323 8.17 16.75 -16.58
CA ASP A 323 7.48 17.88 -17.21
C ASP A 323 5.95 17.68 -17.24
N ALA A 324 5.50 16.42 -17.33
CA ALA A 324 4.09 16.06 -17.26
C ALA A 324 3.53 15.97 -15.83
N GLY A 325 4.37 16.13 -14.81
CA GLY A 325 3.96 16.03 -13.39
C GLY A 325 3.65 14.61 -12.94
N VAL A 326 4.17 13.59 -13.65
CA VAL A 326 3.95 12.17 -13.32
C VAL A 326 4.45 11.86 -11.92
N HIS A 327 3.64 11.17 -11.15
CA HIS A 327 4.00 10.72 -9.81
C HIS A 327 4.82 9.42 -9.88
N ILE A 328 5.97 9.38 -9.21
CA ILE A 328 6.84 8.21 -9.18
C ILE A 328 6.68 7.46 -7.86
N ASN A 329 6.45 6.14 -7.95
CA ASN A 329 6.34 5.26 -6.81
C ASN A 329 7.53 4.29 -6.72
N HIS A 330 7.97 4.00 -5.50
CA HIS A 330 9.23 3.34 -5.21
C HIS A 330 9.11 2.32 -4.07
N SER A 331 9.76 1.14 -4.21
CA SER A 331 9.66 0.03 -3.25
C SER A 331 11.04 -0.51 -2.87
N PRO A 332 11.89 0.30 -2.19
CA PRO A 332 13.31 -0.01 -2.00
C PRO A 332 13.56 -1.28 -1.16
N ALA A 333 12.73 -1.58 -0.17
CA ALA A 333 12.88 -2.80 0.63
C ALA A 333 12.70 -4.06 -0.22
N LYS A 334 11.74 -4.06 -1.16
CA LYS A 334 11.54 -5.15 -2.11
C LYS A 334 12.76 -5.32 -3.02
N TYR A 335 13.27 -4.24 -3.59
CA TYR A 335 14.39 -4.30 -4.53
C TYR A 335 15.64 -4.90 -3.89
N GLY A 336 15.95 -4.49 -2.67
CA GLY A 336 17.07 -5.03 -1.91
C GLY A 336 16.92 -6.53 -1.62
N ALA A 337 15.71 -6.96 -1.28
CA ALA A 337 15.43 -8.35 -0.94
C ALA A 337 15.35 -9.26 -2.18
N ALA A 338 14.75 -8.80 -3.28
CA ALA A 338 14.54 -9.59 -4.49
C ALA A 338 15.70 -9.51 -5.49
N GLY A 339 16.57 -8.51 -5.39
CA GLY A 339 17.64 -8.26 -6.35
C GLY A 339 17.12 -7.80 -7.71
N GLU A 340 16.00 -7.13 -7.73
CA GLU A 340 15.36 -6.57 -8.94
C GLU A 340 15.36 -5.04 -8.94
N SER A 341 14.99 -4.44 -10.06
CA SER A 341 14.83 -2.97 -10.20
C SER A 341 16.01 -2.20 -9.60
N THR A 342 17.23 -2.59 -9.96
CA THR A 342 18.49 -2.17 -9.35
C THR A 342 18.66 -0.66 -9.33
N MET A 343 18.43 -0.03 -8.18
CA MET A 343 18.50 1.44 -8.01
C MET A 343 19.90 2.00 -8.20
N SER A 344 20.92 1.24 -7.80
CA SER A 344 22.32 1.66 -7.81
C SER A 344 22.90 1.83 -9.21
N GLU A 345 22.35 1.16 -10.22
CA GLU A 345 22.86 1.22 -11.60
C GLU A 345 22.62 2.59 -12.25
N THR A 346 21.39 3.05 -12.26
CA THR A 346 21.02 4.33 -12.88
C THR A 346 21.03 5.49 -11.87
N ARG A 347 20.77 5.19 -10.59
CA ARG A 347 20.56 6.15 -9.51
C ARG A 347 19.45 7.17 -9.80
N LEU A 348 18.53 6.85 -10.70
CA LEU A 348 17.52 7.80 -11.17
C LEU A 348 16.66 8.32 -10.02
N ILE A 349 16.08 7.41 -9.22
CA ILE A 349 15.22 7.81 -8.09
C ILE A 349 16.01 8.68 -7.09
N SER A 350 17.26 8.32 -6.80
CA SER A 350 18.12 9.14 -5.93
C SER A 350 18.42 10.52 -6.51
N LYS A 351 18.57 10.65 -7.84
CA LYS A 351 18.74 11.95 -8.50
C LYS A 351 17.48 12.79 -8.35
N LEU A 352 16.32 12.20 -8.62
CA LEU A 352 15.03 12.88 -8.50
C LEU A 352 14.78 13.37 -7.05
N LEU A 353 15.09 12.55 -6.05
CA LEU A 353 14.98 12.94 -4.65
C LEU A 353 15.90 14.11 -4.29
N ARG A 354 17.15 14.12 -4.79
CA ARG A 354 18.08 15.25 -4.61
C ARG A 354 17.60 16.52 -5.31
N ASP A 355 16.89 16.39 -6.41
CA ASP A 355 16.30 17.51 -7.15
C ASP A 355 14.95 17.95 -6.55
N GLY A 356 14.53 17.35 -5.43
CA GLY A 356 13.34 17.73 -4.67
C GLY A 356 12.04 17.17 -5.26
N ALA A 357 12.08 16.12 -6.07
CA ALA A 357 10.87 15.47 -6.59
C ALA A 357 10.11 14.73 -5.49
N ASP A 358 8.79 14.80 -5.54
CA ASP A 358 7.89 14.04 -4.68
C ASP A 358 7.82 12.58 -5.18
N VAL A 359 8.60 11.71 -4.54
CA VAL A 359 8.56 10.26 -4.75
C VAL A 359 7.82 9.61 -3.60
N SER A 360 6.90 8.68 -3.89
CA SER A 360 6.20 7.91 -2.85
C SER A 360 6.84 6.55 -2.60
N LEU A 361 6.58 6.00 -1.42
CA LEU A 361 6.94 4.63 -1.07
C LEU A 361 5.75 3.68 -1.17
N SER A 362 6.07 2.40 -1.38
CA SER A 362 5.12 1.30 -1.33
C SER A 362 5.81 -0.01 -0.98
N THR A 363 5.02 -1.03 -0.68
CA THR A 363 5.54 -2.37 -0.42
C THR A 363 5.65 -3.22 -1.68
N ASP A 364 4.89 -2.87 -2.73
CA ASP A 364 4.77 -3.68 -3.93
C ASP A 364 4.31 -5.14 -3.61
N GLY A 365 4.54 -6.09 -4.48
CA GLY A 365 4.42 -7.51 -4.21
C GLY A 365 5.64 -8.01 -3.44
N THR A 366 5.65 -7.88 -2.13
CA THR A 366 6.78 -8.32 -1.31
C THR A 366 6.83 -9.85 -1.20
N ILE A 367 8.05 -10.37 -1.04
CA ILE A 367 8.30 -11.78 -0.76
C ILE A 367 7.62 -12.19 0.56
N LEU A 368 7.59 -11.27 1.52
CA LEU A 368 6.84 -11.40 2.76
C LEU A 368 5.51 -10.65 2.58
N PRO A 369 4.36 -11.28 2.82
CA PRO A 369 3.06 -10.62 2.73
C PRO A 369 2.92 -9.45 3.73
N LEU A 370 3.82 -9.33 4.67
CA LEU A 370 3.84 -8.41 5.80
C LEU A 370 4.84 -7.27 5.64
N GLY A 371 5.29 -6.94 4.42
CA GLY A 371 6.17 -5.79 4.21
C GLY A 371 5.45 -4.50 4.61
N GLY A 372 5.92 -3.85 5.68
CA GLY A 372 5.35 -2.60 6.16
C GLY A 372 6.02 -1.37 5.60
N MET A 373 5.40 -0.22 5.85
CA MET A 373 5.94 1.07 5.40
C MET A 373 7.18 1.50 6.17
N VAL A 374 7.34 1.07 7.45
CA VAL A 374 8.53 1.37 8.26
C VAL A 374 9.80 0.78 7.63
N GLU A 375 9.73 -0.45 7.13
CA GLU A 375 10.82 -1.12 6.45
C GLU A 375 11.20 -0.41 5.14
N ASN A 376 10.20 0.06 4.38
CA ASN A 376 10.43 0.84 3.16
C ASN A 376 10.99 2.23 3.44
N MET A 377 10.53 2.91 4.49
CA MET A 377 11.12 4.18 4.94
C MET A 377 12.60 4.01 5.33
N ARG A 378 12.93 2.97 6.09
CA ARG A 378 14.32 2.63 6.45
C ARG A 378 15.16 2.37 5.20
N ALA A 379 14.68 1.52 4.29
CA ALA A 379 15.40 1.19 3.07
C ALA A 379 15.64 2.43 2.19
N ALA A 380 14.65 3.31 2.05
CA ALA A 380 14.81 4.56 1.32
C ALA A 380 15.89 5.44 1.96
N TRP A 381 15.82 5.64 3.27
CA TRP A 381 16.80 6.45 4.01
C TRP A 381 18.23 5.89 3.88
N GLU A 382 18.43 4.61 4.16
CA GLU A 382 19.76 4.00 4.19
C GLU A 382 20.37 3.81 2.79
N MET A 383 19.59 3.29 1.84
CA MET A 383 20.11 2.93 0.52
C MET A 383 20.40 4.16 -0.34
N HIS A 384 19.55 5.19 -0.31
CA HIS A 384 19.82 6.40 -1.09
C HIS A 384 21.00 7.19 -0.51
N ASN A 385 21.12 7.27 0.81
CA ASN A 385 22.26 7.95 1.45
C ASN A 385 23.59 7.21 1.20
N GLU A 386 23.58 5.88 1.26
CA GLU A 386 24.75 5.06 0.95
C GLU A 386 25.24 5.27 -0.48
N MET A 387 24.31 5.23 -1.46
CA MET A 387 24.64 5.41 -2.90
C MET A 387 25.41 6.70 -3.22
N TRP A 388 25.22 7.75 -2.41
CA TRP A 388 25.85 9.06 -2.62
C TRP A 388 26.92 9.39 -1.58
N ALA A 389 27.11 8.53 -0.57
CA ALA A 389 27.89 8.86 0.62
C ALA A 389 27.44 10.21 1.25
N ASP A 390 26.13 10.47 1.24
CA ASP A 390 25.52 11.74 1.64
C ASP A 390 24.26 11.46 2.49
N GLN A 391 24.34 11.76 3.77
CA GLN A 391 23.27 11.54 4.75
C GLN A 391 22.05 12.47 4.58
N THR A 392 22.07 13.37 3.61
CA THR A 392 21.03 14.38 3.38
C THR A 392 20.15 14.09 2.16
N VAL A 393 20.43 13.04 1.38
CA VAL A 393 19.62 12.66 0.21
C VAL A 393 18.20 12.30 0.63
N VAL A 394 18.07 11.48 1.67
CA VAL A 394 16.81 11.20 2.36
C VAL A 394 17.06 11.33 3.85
N VAL A 395 16.26 12.13 4.55
CA VAL A 395 16.25 12.18 6.01
C VAL A 395 14.99 11.53 6.56
N PRO A 396 14.91 11.15 7.85
CA PRO A 396 13.74 10.47 8.42
C PRO A 396 12.39 11.16 8.15
N SER A 397 12.32 12.50 8.20
CA SER A 397 11.09 13.24 7.87
C SER A 397 10.71 13.13 6.39
N ASN A 398 11.69 13.12 5.47
CA ASN A 398 11.43 12.86 4.05
C ASN A 398 10.91 11.45 3.85
N ALA A 399 11.52 10.43 4.49
CA ALA A 399 11.05 9.06 4.40
C ALA A 399 9.61 8.91 4.91
N LEU A 400 9.25 9.62 6.01
CA LEU A 400 7.87 9.69 6.48
C LEU A 400 6.95 10.35 5.45
N ALA A 401 7.35 11.47 4.86
CA ALA A 401 6.58 12.14 3.81
C ALA A 401 6.35 11.24 2.59
N MET A 402 7.36 10.47 2.19
CA MET A 402 7.26 9.49 1.10
C MET A 402 6.26 8.37 1.41
N ALA A 403 6.11 7.97 2.66
CA ALA A 403 5.19 6.93 3.13
C ALA A 403 3.80 7.48 3.52
N THR A 404 3.57 8.77 3.40
CA THR A 404 2.33 9.45 3.82
C THR A 404 1.84 10.44 2.77
N ARG A 405 2.16 11.75 2.85
CA ARG A 405 1.61 12.77 1.96
C ARG A 405 1.97 12.58 0.48
N HIS A 406 3.21 12.15 0.17
CA HIS A 406 3.57 11.89 -1.24
C HIS A 406 2.84 10.67 -1.78
N ALA A 407 2.67 9.63 -0.97
CA ALA A 407 1.91 8.45 -1.34
C ALA A 407 0.41 8.77 -1.52
N ALA A 408 -0.17 9.60 -0.65
CA ALA A 408 -1.55 10.10 -0.80
C ALA A 408 -1.73 10.88 -2.11
N ARG A 409 -0.75 11.73 -2.49
CA ARG A 409 -0.76 12.45 -3.78
C ARG A 409 -0.78 11.49 -4.97
N GLY A 410 0.03 10.42 -4.93
CA GLY A 410 0.03 9.41 -5.99
C GLY A 410 -1.31 8.67 -6.16
N LEU A 411 -2.13 8.68 -5.12
CA LEU A 411 -3.50 8.14 -5.14
C LEU A 411 -4.58 9.18 -5.43
N GLY A 412 -4.24 10.48 -5.46
CA GLY A 412 -5.21 11.57 -5.59
C GLY A 412 -6.03 11.80 -4.31
N TRP A 413 -5.43 11.58 -3.15
CA TRP A 413 -6.05 11.74 -1.82
C TRP A 413 -5.30 12.72 -0.89
N ASP A 414 -4.34 13.48 -1.40
CA ASP A 414 -3.48 14.34 -0.59
C ASP A 414 -4.20 15.55 0.05
N ASP A 415 -5.35 15.93 -0.45
CA ASP A 415 -6.22 16.93 0.19
C ASP A 415 -6.94 16.37 1.43
N GLU A 416 -7.04 15.04 1.55
CA GLU A 416 -7.83 14.38 2.59
C GLU A 416 -6.99 13.64 3.62
N VAL A 417 -5.89 13.00 3.22
CA VAL A 417 -5.05 12.16 4.10
C VAL A 417 -3.55 12.42 3.87
N GLY A 418 -2.70 11.70 4.62
CA GLY A 418 -1.25 11.70 4.44
C GLY A 418 -0.51 12.74 5.29
N SER A 419 -1.22 13.60 6.03
CA SER A 419 -0.62 14.52 7.01
C SER A 419 -1.62 14.84 8.12
N LEU A 420 -1.13 15.20 9.31
CA LEU A 420 -1.98 15.68 10.40
C LEU A 420 -2.15 17.20 10.25
N GLU A 421 -3.17 17.59 9.50
CA GLU A 421 -3.53 18.99 9.25
C GLU A 421 -5.03 19.20 9.47
N VAL A 422 -5.38 20.39 9.98
CA VAL A 422 -6.80 20.77 10.18
C VAL A 422 -7.58 20.65 8.88
N GLY A 423 -8.73 20.01 8.95
CA GLY A 423 -9.61 19.73 7.81
C GLY A 423 -9.37 18.40 7.11
N LYS A 424 -8.22 17.76 7.31
CA LYS A 424 -7.98 16.41 6.80
C LYS A 424 -8.61 15.34 7.71
N GLN A 425 -8.69 14.15 7.19
CA GLN A 425 -9.22 13.00 7.92
C GLN A 425 -8.34 12.62 9.11
N GLY A 426 -8.95 12.17 10.18
CA GLY A 426 -8.28 11.73 11.38
C GLY A 426 -7.66 10.33 11.24
N ASP A 427 -6.76 10.19 10.29
CA ASP A 427 -6.03 8.95 10.00
C ASP A 427 -4.63 9.03 10.63
N LEU A 428 -4.38 8.24 11.68
CA LEU A 428 -3.11 8.28 12.41
C LEU A 428 -2.72 6.91 12.98
N VAL A 429 -1.44 6.78 13.29
CA VAL A 429 -0.87 5.62 13.99
C VAL A 429 -0.12 6.06 15.24
N MET A 430 -0.08 5.16 16.23
CA MET A 430 0.69 5.37 17.46
C MET A 430 1.68 4.23 17.64
N VAL A 431 2.93 4.59 17.97
CA VAL A 431 4.04 3.67 18.23
C VAL A 431 4.62 3.99 19.61
N PRO A 432 4.65 3.05 20.56
CA PRO A 432 5.30 3.24 21.85
C PRO A 432 6.79 3.54 21.72
N ILE A 433 7.27 4.51 22.51
CA ILE A 433 8.67 4.97 22.53
C ILE A 433 9.24 4.98 23.96
N ASP A 434 8.73 4.12 24.83
CA ASP A 434 9.10 4.01 26.24
C ASP A 434 10.13 2.90 26.52
N ASP A 435 10.61 2.20 25.50
CA ASP A 435 11.60 1.16 25.66
C ASP A 435 13.06 1.63 25.41
N TRP A 436 14.02 0.74 25.64
CA TRP A 436 15.45 1.00 25.55
C TRP A 436 15.93 1.54 24.19
N ARG A 437 15.22 1.25 23.10
CA ARG A 437 15.58 1.67 21.74
C ARG A 437 15.52 3.19 21.59
N TYR A 438 14.68 3.86 22.38
CA TYR A 438 14.42 5.30 22.29
C TYR A 438 15.15 6.11 23.35
N LEU A 439 15.62 5.49 24.44
CA LEU A 439 16.28 6.20 25.57
C LEU A 439 17.54 6.97 25.17
N LEU A 440 18.26 6.50 24.15
CA LEU A 440 19.51 7.11 23.68
C LEU A 440 19.32 7.99 22.44
N ASN A 441 18.12 8.09 21.90
CA ASN A 441 17.83 8.89 20.72
C ASN A 441 16.67 9.86 21.00
N PRO A 442 16.95 11.18 21.09
CA PRO A 442 15.92 12.18 21.34
C PRO A 442 15.00 12.42 20.12
N ARG A 443 15.25 11.76 19.01
CA ARG A 443 14.47 11.81 17.77
C ARG A 443 13.76 10.48 17.56
N PRO A 444 12.55 10.28 18.12
CA PRO A 444 11.88 8.97 18.15
C PRO A 444 11.55 8.41 16.75
N LEU A 445 11.29 9.25 15.74
CA LEU A 445 11.13 8.80 14.36
C LEU A 445 12.40 8.11 13.83
N GLU A 446 13.58 8.70 14.09
CA GLU A 446 14.85 8.04 13.74
C GLU A 446 15.05 6.74 14.51
N GLY A 447 14.66 6.69 15.78
CA GLY A 447 14.66 5.47 16.60
C GLY A 447 13.80 4.38 15.98
N LEU A 448 12.58 4.71 15.55
CA LEU A 448 11.68 3.79 14.85
C LEU A 448 12.31 3.26 13.56
N LEU A 449 12.83 4.14 12.72
CA LEU A 449 13.43 3.73 11.45
C LEU A 449 14.71 2.91 11.60
N ARG A 450 15.51 3.13 12.67
CA ARG A 450 16.73 2.35 12.89
C ARG A 450 16.51 1.01 13.55
N LEU A 451 15.65 0.95 14.55
CA LEU A 451 15.57 -0.16 15.50
C LEU A 451 14.17 -0.76 15.62
N GLY A 452 13.16 -0.07 15.09
CA GLY A 452 11.78 -0.53 15.11
C GLY A 452 11.38 -1.29 13.84
N SER A 453 10.10 -1.57 13.73
CA SER A 453 9.46 -2.23 12.59
C SER A 453 8.00 -1.83 12.49
N SER A 454 7.33 -2.20 11.41
CA SER A 454 5.88 -2.03 11.28
C SER A 454 5.09 -2.79 12.37
N ASN A 455 5.67 -3.80 13.02
CA ASN A 455 5.06 -4.52 14.15
C ASN A 455 5.01 -3.70 15.45
N ASP A 456 5.76 -2.60 15.52
CA ASP A 456 5.73 -1.70 16.68
C ASP A 456 4.53 -0.74 16.66
N VAL A 457 3.75 -0.69 15.58
CA VAL A 457 2.49 0.03 15.55
C VAL A 457 1.49 -0.68 16.47
N LYS A 458 0.98 0.05 17.47
CA LYS A 458 0.05 -0.51 18.47
C LYS A 458 -1.37 0.01 18.33
N THR A 459 -1.53 1.20 17.77
CA THR A 459 -2.85 1.81 17.57
C THR A 459 -2.93 2.36 16.15
N VAL A 460 -4.05 2.10 15.49
CA VAL A 460 -4.41 2.65 14.18
C VAL A 460 -5.79 3.26 14.27
N ILE A 461 -5.90 4.50 13.81
CA ILE A 461 -7.15 5.26 13.77
C ILE A 461 -7.38 5.71 12.34
N VAL A 462 -8.59 5.54 11.82
CA VAL A 462 -9.01 5.97 10.48
C VAL A 462 -10.32 6.71 10.57
N GLY A 463 -10.35 7.97 10.13
CA GLY A 463 -11.52 8.83 10.24
C GLY A 463 -12.03 8.92 11.68
N GLY A 464 -11.12 8.98 12.67
CA GLY A 464 -11.46 9.01 14.10
C GLY A 464 -11.89 7.65 14.70
N GLN A 465 -12.07 6.60 13.91
CA GLN A 465 -12.41 5.27 14.38
C GLN A 465 -11.15 4.48 14.77
N VAL A 466 -11.08 3.94 15.97
CA VAL A 466 -9.98 3.07 16.41
C VAL A 466 -10.17 1.68 15.80
N LEU A 467 -9.30 1.32 14.86
CA LEU A 467 -9.34 0.03 14.14
C LEU A 467 -8.37 -1.01 14.72
N LEU A 468 -7.25 -0.55 15.27
CA LEU A 468 -6.26 -1.39 15.95
C LEU A 468 -5.96 -0.78 17.31
N ARG A 469 -5.94 -1.62 18.37
CA ARG A 469 -5.55 -1.24 19.73
C ARG A 469 -4.68 -2.34 20.33
N GLU A 470 -3.57 -1.96 20.95
CA GLU A 470 -2.60 -2.91 21.55
C GLU A 470 -2.23 -4.05 20.57
N SER A 471 -2.02 -3.70 19.29
CA SER A 471 -1.74 -4.64 18.20
C SER A 471 -2.85 -5.66 17.92
N ARG A 472 -4.09 -5.42 18.32
CA ARG A 472 -5.25 -6.27 18.01
C ARG A 472 -6.27 -5.47 17.23
N ALA A 473 -6.80 -6.06 16.18
CA ALA A 473 -7.90 -5.48 15.43
C ALA A 473 -9.16 -5.37 16.31
N CYS A 474 -9.83 -4.22 16.23
CA CYS A 474 -11.06 -3.95 16.98
C CYS A 474 -12.32 -4.32 16.19
N VAL A 475 -12.18 -4.60 14.90
CA VAL A 475 -13.30 -4.72 13.94
C VAL A 475 -13.50 -6.14 13.42
N VAL A 476 -12.58 -7.07 13.69
CA VAL A 476 -12.66 -8.48 13.27
C VAL A 476 -12.07 -9.39 14.34
N ASP A 477 -12.53 -10.65 14.38
CA ASP A 477 -11.84 -11.71 15.12
C ASP A 477 -10.64 -12.19 14.31
N GLU A 478 -9.43 -11.87 14.78
CA GLU A 478 -8.18 -12.20 14.07
C GLU A 478 -7.94 -13.73 13.98
N ALA A 479 -8.40 -14.52 14.95
CA ALA A 479 -8.22 -15.96 14.93
C ALA A 479 -9.16 -16.63 13.91
N GLU A 480 -10.39 -16.17 13.82
CA GLU A 480 -11.34 -16.60 12.79
C GLU A 480 -10.84 -16.22 11.40
N LEU A 481 -10.45 -14.97 11.19
CA LEU A 481 -9.91 -14.46 9.93
C LEU A 481 -8.71 -15.30 9.42
N VAL A 482 -7.76 -15.61 10.30
CA VAL A 482 -6.60 -16.46 9.95
C VAL A 482 -7.04 -17.87 9.61
N THR A 483 -8.01 -18.42 10.34
CA THR A 483 -8.55 -19.77 10.09
C THR A 483 -9.22 -19.86 8.72
N GLU A 484 -10.06 -18.89 8.38
CA GLU A 484 -10.72 -18.80 7.08
C GLU A 484 -9.74 -18.64 5.93
N PHE A 485 -8.74 -17.76 6.10
CA PHE A 485 -7.67 -17.56 5.13
C PHE A 485 -6.90 -18.85 4.83
N LEU A 486 -6.49 -19.59 5.88
CA LEU A 486 -5.75 -20.85 5.72
C LEU A 486 -6.61 -21.92 5.04
N ALA A 487 -7.89 -22.00 5.38
CA ALA A 487 -8.84 -22.91 4.71
C ALA A 487 -9.01 -22.55 3.22
N ALA A 488 -9.13 -21.26 2.90
CA ALA A 488 -9.21 -20.76 1.53
C ALA A 488 -7.94 -21.09 0.73
N LEU A 489 -6.76 -20.86 1.30
CA LEU A 489 -5.48 -21.22 0.65
C LEU A 489 -5.39 -22.70 0.33
N ARG A 490 -5.76 -23.56 1.28
CA ARG A 490 -5.74 -25.02 1.11
C ARG A 490 -6.69 -25.45 0.00
N SER A 491 -7.93 -24.97 0.02
CA SER A 491 -8.95 -25.26 -0.98
C SER A 491 -8.52 -24.81 -2.37
N PHE A 492 -8.02 -23.59 -2.49
CA PHE A 492 -7.56 -22.99 -3.74
C PHE A 492 -6.36 -23.75 -4.33
N SER A 493 -5.33 -24.02 -3.51
CA SER A 493 -4.12 -24.73 -3.96
C SER A 493 -4.41 -26.11 -4.50
N ALA A 494 -5.39 -26.82 -3.93
CA ALA A 494 -5.77 -28.18 -4.38
C ALA A 494 -6.30 -28.21 -5.83
N ARG A 495 -6.70 -27.05 -6.38
CA ARG A 495 -7.22 -26.93 -7.74
C ARG A 495 -6.19 -26.37 -8.74
N LEU A 496 -5.07 -25.81 -8.24
CA LEU A 496 -4.06 -25.23 -9.11
C LEU A 496 -3.07 -26.29 -9.63
N PRO A 497 -2.81 -26.34 -10.95
CA PRO A 497 -1.79 -27.21 -11.50
C PRO A 497 -0.39 -26.92 -10.93
N GLY A 498 0.27 -27.95 -10.41
CA GLY A 498 1.64 -27.82 -9.85
C GLY A 498 1.73 -27.16 -8.47
N ALA A 499 0.61 -26.91 -7.81
CA ALA A 499 0.59 -26.54 -6.41
C ALA A 499 0.94 -27.76 -5.54
N ASP A 500 1.47 -27.47 -4.35
CA ASP A 500 1.81 -28.47 -3.34
C ASP A 500 0.97 -28.28 -2.07
N PRO A 501 -0.22 -28.91 -1.97
CA PRO A 501 -1.06 -28.81 -0.78
C PRO A 501 -0.37 -29.27 0.51
N ALA A 502 0.56 -30.24 0.42
CA ALA A 502 1.31 -30.72 1.59
C ALA A 502 2.20 -29.62 2.18
N ARG A 503 2.69 -28.70 1.36
CA ARG A 503 3.44 -27.54 1.83
C ARG A 503 2.56 -26.57 2.62
N ILE A 504 1.32 -26.37 2.20
CA ILE A 504 0.35 -25.54 2.95
C ILE A 504 0.02 -26.21 4.28
N ASP A 505 -0.23 -27.53 4.27
CA ASP A 505 -0.49 -28.30 5.48
C ASP A 505 0.69 -28.23 6.46
N ALA A 506 1.93 -28.27 5.98
CA ALA A 506 3.13 -28.11 6.80
C ALA A 506 3.23 -26.71 7.41
N VAL A 507 2.93 -25.64 6.66
CA VAL A 507 2.89 -24.26 7.17
C VAL A 507 1.78 -24.11 8.22
N MET A 508 0.59 -24.66 7.95
CA MET A 508 -0.53 -24.63 8.91
C MET A 508 -0.20 -25.38 10.21
N ALA A 509 0.41 -26.57 10.12
CA ALA A 509 0.82 -27.34 11.29
C ALA A 509 1.84 -26.59 12.15
N HIS A 510 2.76 -25.87 11.51
CA HIS A 510 3.74 -25.03 12.19
C HIS A 510 3.09 -23.82 12.90
N ALA A 511 2.15 -23.18 12.24
CA ALA A 511 1.39 -22.05 12.80
C ALA A 511 0.49 -22.47 13.98
N SER A 512 -0.09 -23.69 13.93
CA SER A 512 -0.97 -24.23 14.98
C SER A 512 -0.19 -24.76 16.21
N GLY A 513 1.09 -25.10 16.06
CA GLY A 513 1.94 -25.65 17.14
C GLY A 513 2.55 -24.62 18.08
N GLY A 514 2.34 -23.33 17.85
CA GLY A 514 2.88 -22.22 18.65
C GLY A 514 2.06 -21.86 19.89
N GLY A 515 1.02 -22.62 20.23
CA GLY A 515 0.11 -22.39 21.35
C GLY A 515 0.27 -23.40 22.50
N SER A 516 1.52 -23.63 22.98
CA SER A 516 1.74 -24.38 24.23
C SER A 516 2.68 -23.63 25.15
#